data_ebd317eae78c7ad249f29a12d137c7f5
#
_entry.id   ebd317eae78c7ad249f29a12d137c7f5
#
_cell.length_a   1.000
_cell.length_b   1.000
_cell.length_c   1.000
_cell.angle_alpha   90.00
_cell.angle_beta   90.00
_cell.angle_gamma   90.00
#
_symmetry.space_group_name_H-M   'P 1'
#
loop_
_entity.id
_entity.type
_entity.pdbx_description
1 polymer ?
#
loop_
_entity_poly.entity_id
_entity_poly.type
_entity_poly.pdbx_seq_one_letter_code
_entity_poly.pdbx_strand_id
1 'polypeptide(L)'
;MPAAVYPALQSAVLLCIDDNEDMLECEKSFLESFGYSVLTAASGGKGLELASKHSVDVVILDYFMPEMNGQEVAIEMRRLKPLAPIIMLSGAVDIPEQALKWVDAFIAKDCLASQLLPTIAQLYGYGSTSQPSCDA
;
A
#
# COMPACT_ATOMS: atom_id res chain seq x y z
N MET A 1 6.77 14.25 17.40
CA MET A 1 6.94 13.85 16.79
C MET A 1 6.85 12.57 16.27
N PRO A 2 5.87 12.23 15.86
CA PRO A 2 5.65 10.91 15.39
C PRO A 2 6.60 10.45 14.32
N ALA A 3 6.99 11.35 13.46
CA ALA A 3 7.88 10.95 12.39
C ALA A 3 9.18 10.38 12.91
N ALA A 4 9.61 10.83 14.06
CA ALA A 4 10.85 10.36 14.63
C ALA A 4 10.77 8.93 15.12
N VAL A 5 9.56 8.41 15.31
CA VAL A 5 9.38 7.07 15.82
C VAL A 5 9.77 6.01 14.77
N TYR A 6 9.69 6.37 13.50
CA TYR A 6 9.94 5.40 12.45
C TYR A 6 11.01 5.93 11.48
N PRO A 7 12.21 6.19 11.97
CA PRO A 7 13.21 6.80 11.09
C PRO A 7 13.56 5.93 9.89
N ALA A 8 13.57 4.61 10.04
CA ALA A 8 13.88 3.74 8.92
C ALA A 8 12.81 3.77 7.84
N LEU A 9 11.58 4.12 8.19
CA LEU A 9 10.48 4.14 7.24
C LEU A 9 10.46 5.40 6.41
N GLN A 10 11.15 6.45 6.85
CA GLN A 10 11.10 7.73 6.15
C GLN A 10 11.70 7.67 4.77
N SER A 11 12.51 6.66 4.48
CA SER A 11 13.08 6.53 3.15
C SER A 11 12.24 5.64 2.24
N ALA A 12 11.18 5.06 2.75
CA ALA A 12 10.36 4.16 1.95
C ALA A 12 9.55 4.92 0.91
N VAL A 13 9.39 4.30 -0.23
CA VAL A 13 8.58 4.83 -1.32
C VAL A 13 7.31 4.00 -1.40
N LEU A 14 6.17 4.66 -1.26
CA LEU A 14 4.87 4.03 -1.29
C LEU A 14 4.19 4.36 -2.60
N LEU A 15 3.50 3.38 -3.19
CA LEU A 15 2.72 3.61 -4.40
C LEU A 15 1.26 3.38 -4.05
N CYS A 16 0.45 4.42 -4.19
CA CYS A 16 -0.98 4.36 -3.92
C CYS A 16 -1.74 4.34 -5.23
N ILE A 17 -2.59 3.34 -5.41
CA ILE A 17 -3.36 3.16 -6.65
C ILE A 17 -4.84 3.14 -6.31
N ASP A 18 -5.59 4.11 -6.83
CA ASP A 18 -7.01 4.26 -6.55
C ASP A 18 -7.59 5.16 -7.63
N ASP A 19 -8.73 4.79 -8.21
CA ASP A 19 -9.32 5.63 -9.24
C ASP A 19 -10.00 6.88 -8.69
N ASN A 20 -10.14 6.96 -7.38
CA ASN A 20 -10.69 8.16 -6.74
C ASN A 20 -9.55 9.11 -6.41
N GLU A 21 -9.45 10.19 -7.16
CA GLU A 21 -8.32 11.11 -7.00
C GLU A 21 -8.35 11.85 -5.68
N ASP A 22 -9.53 12.09 -5.12
CA ASP A 22 -9.61 12.72 -3.80
C ASP A 22 -9.03 11.80 -2.73
N MET A 23 -9.29 10.52 -2.85
CA MET A 23 -8.70 9.55 -1.92
C MET A 23 -7.19 9.52 -2.06
N LEU A 24 -6.69 9.57 -3.28
CA LEU A 24 -5.24 9.59 -3.49
C LEU A 24 -4.60 10.81 -2.85
N GLU A 25 -5.24 11.96 -2.99
CA GLU A 25 -4.73 13.18 -2.37
C GLU A 25 -4.68 13.03 -0.86
N CYS A 26 -5.73 12.50 -0.28
CA CYS A 26 -5.78 12.32 1.17
C CYS A 26 -4.72 11.34 1.64
N GLU A 27 -4.57 10.22 0.95
CA GLU A 27 -3.58 9.23 1.34
C GLU A 27 -2.17 9.80 1.21
N LYS A 28 -1.92 10.51 0.12
CA LYS A 28 -0.61 11.09 -0.11
C LYS A 28 -0.25 12.09 0.98
N SER A 29 -1.17 13.02 1.26
CA SER A 29 -0.92 14.02 2.29
C SER A 29 -0.68 13.38 3.64
N PHE A 30 -1.51 12.40 3.98
CA PHE A 30 -1.40 11.72 5.26
C PHE A 30 -0.04 11.03 5.38
N LEU A 31 0.32 10.26 4.38
CA LEU A 31 1.55 9.48 4.45
C LEU A 31 2.80 10.35 4.37
N GLU A 32 2.76 11.40 3.56
CA GLU A 32 3.89 12.30 3.49
C GLU A 32 4.13 13.05 4.78
N SER A 33 3.06 13.27 5.55
CA SER A 33 3.23 13.95 6.84
C SER A 33 4.05 13.12 7.82
N PHE A 34 4.22 11.83 7.55
CA PHE A 34 5.04 10.96 8.38
C PHE A 34 6.40 10.67 7.76
N GLY A 35 6.74 11.34 6.65
CA GLY A 35 8.06 11.23 6.08
C GLY A 35 8.19 10.29 4.90
N TYR A 36 7.13 9.64 4.49
CA TYR A 36 7.20 8.74 3.33
C TYR A 36 7.23 9.53 2.04
N SER A 37 7.83 8.93 1.02
CA SER A 37 7.70 9.39 -0.36
C SER A 37 6.53 8.65 -0.99
N VAL A 38 5.63 9.37 -1.65
CA VAL A 38 4.40 8.74 -2.14
C VAL A 38 4.23 9.03 -3.62
N LEU A 39 4.05 7.95 -4.39
CA LEU A 39 3.65 8.03 -5.79
C LEU A 39 2.18 7.66 -5.85
N THR A 40 1.45 8.31 -6.73
CA THR A 40 0.02 8.03 -6.87
C THR A 40 -0.30 7.69 -8.31
N ALA A 41 -1.28 6.81 -8.48
CA ALA A 41 -1.76 6.42 -9.80
C ALA A 41 -3.27 6.26 -9.75
N ALA A 42 -3.96 6.83 -10.73
CA ALA A 42 -5.41 6.81 -10.75
C ALA A 42 -5.97 5.61 -11.50
N SER A 43 -5.13 4.67 -11.88
CA SER A 43 -5.58 3.46 -12.55
C SER A 43 -4.55 2.36 -12.33
N GLY A 44 -4.98 1.12 -12.50
CA GLY A 44 -4.06 0.00 -12.39
C GLY A 44 -2.93 0.06 -13.40
N GLY A 45 -3.25 0.40 -14.64
CA GLY A 45 -2.22 0.50 -15.67
C GLY A 45 -1.18 1.54 -15.36
N LYS A 46 -1.61 2.69 -14.87
CA LYS A 46 -0.67 3.74 -14.50
C LYS A 46 0.18 3.32 -13.32
N GLY A 47 -0.44 2.61 -12.36
CA GLY A 47 0.31 2.10 -11.21
C GLY A 47 1.39 1.14 -11.62
N LEU A 48 1.08 0.23 -12.52
CA LEU A 48 2.08 -0.71 -13.02
C LEU A 48 3.19 0.00 -13.77
N GLU A 49 2.83 1.01 -14.55
CA GLU A 49 3.83 1.79 -15.25
C GLU A 49 4.79 2.48 -14.29
N LEU A 50 4.25 3.10 -13.24
CA LEU A 50 5.10 3.77 -12.26
C LEU A 50 5.99 2.76 -11.53
N ALA A 51 5.44 1.60 -11.21
CA ALA A 51 6.24 0.57 -10.53
C ALA A 51 7.39 0.09 -11.41
N SER A 52 7.19 0.05 -12.72
CA SER A 52 8.26 -0.41 -13.61
C SER A 52 9.37 0.62 -13.75
N LYS A 53 9.09 1.88 -13.44
CA LYS A 53 10.06 2.95 -13.62
C LYS A 53 10.70 3.44 -12.33
N HIS A 54 10.12 3.12 -11.20
CA HIS A 54 10.59 3.65 -9.91
C HIS A 54 10.76 2.53 -8.91
N SER A 55 11.60 2.78 -7.92
CA SER A 55 11.68 1.89 -6.77
C SER A 55 10.41 2.05 -5.96
N VAL A 56 9.79 0.96 -5.60
CA VAL A 56 8.57 0.97 -4.80
C VAL A 56 8.76 -0.04 -3.68
N ASP A 57 8.54 0.41 -2.45
CA ASP A 57 8.74 -0.44 -1.29
C ASP A 57 7.46 -1.07 -0.78
N VAL A 58 6.34 -0.37 -0.93
CA VAL A 58 5.03 -0.89 -0.51
C VAL A 58 3.98 -0.37 -1.49
N VAL A 59 3.03 -1.23 -1.84
CA VAL A 59 1.94 -0.86 -2.74
C VAL A 59 0.65 -0.84 -1.94
N ILE A 60 -0.10 0.25 -2.08
CA ILE A 60 -1.41 0.42 -1.45
C ILE A 60 -2.42 0.52 -2.57
N LEU A 61 -3.35 -0.42 -2.62
CA LEU A 61 -4.10 -0.71 -3.83
C LEU A 61 -5.59 -0.85 -3.54
N ASP A 62 -6.40 -0.07 -4.23
CA ASP A 62 -7.85 -0.21 -4.13
C ASP A 62 -8.32 -1.40 -4.96
N TYR A 63 -9.32 -2.12 -4.48
CA TYR A 63 -9.81 -3.27 -5.23
C TYR A 63 -10.73 -2.88 -6.37
N PHE A 64 -11.70 -2.01 -6.09
CA PHE A 64 -12.72 -1.68 -7.09
C PHE A 64 -12.28 -0.51 -7.96
N MET A 65 -11.82 -0.83 -9.15
CA MET A 65 -11.41 0.17 -10.13
C MET A 65 -11.91 -0.27 -11.50
N PRO A 66 -12.21 0.69 -12.38
CA PRO A 66 -12.59 0.33 -13.75
C PRO A 66 -11.40 -0.25 -14.49
N GLU A 67 -11.67 -1.04 -15.50
CA GLU A 67 -10.68 -1.63 -16.40
C GLU A 67 -9.86 -2.75 -15.77
N MET A 68 -9.15 -2.46 -14.69
CA MET A 68 -8.39 -3.47 -13.97
C MET A 68 -8.75 -3.41 -12.51
N ASN A 69 -9.21 -4.50 -11.93
CA ASN A 69 -9.49 -4.50 -10.51
C ASN A 69 -8.21 -4.78 -9.72
N GLY A 70 -8.34 -4.68 -8.40
CA GLY A 70 -7.16 -4.84 -7.55
C GLY A 70 -6.49 -6.19 -7.66
N GLN A 71 -7.25 -7.26 -7.90
CA GLN A 71 -6.63 -8.56 -8.04
C GLN A 71 -5.73 -8.61 -9.27
N GLU A 72 -6.22 -8.07 -10.38
CA GLU A 72 -5.43 -8.06 -11.61
C GLU A 72 -4.15 -7.27 -11.45
N VAL A 73 -4.25 -6.12 -10.77
CA VAL A 73 -3.08 -5.31 -10.51
C VAL A 73 -2.11 -6.03 -9.59
N ALA A 74 -2.63 -6.68 -8.55
CA ALA A 74 -1.77 -7.37 -7.58
C ALA A 74 -0.99 -8.48 -8.24
N ILE A 75 -1.62 -9.23 -9.14
CA ILE A 75 -0.92 -10.31 -9.84
C ILE A 75 0.25 -9.76 -10.65
N GLU A 76 0.01 -8.70 -11.42
CA GLU A 76 1.08 -8.13 -12.22
C GLU A 76 2.13 -7.46 -11.34
N MET A 77 1.71 -6.85 -10.25
CA MET A 77 2.65 -6.21 -9.34
C MET A 77 3.60 -7.23 -8.73
N ARG A 78 3.11 -8.43 -8.42
CA ARG A 78 3.99 -9.49 -7.91
C ARG A 78 5.07 -9.86 -8.90
N ARG A 79 4.77 -9.78 -10.19
CA ARG A 79 5.79 -10.06 -11.20
C ARG A 79 6.82 -8.96 -11.25
N LEU A 80 6.38 -7.71 -11.18
CA LEU A 80 7.27 -6.58 -11.29
C LEU A 80 8.10 -6.36 -10.03
N LYS A 81 7.45 -6.50 -8.89
CA LYS A 81 8.06 -6.19 -7.60
C LYS A 81 7.76 -7.32 -6.63
N PRO A 82 8.41 -8.47 -6.80
CA PRO A 82 8.05 -9.64 -5.99
C PRO A 82 8.25 -9.46 -4.50
N LEU A 83 9.12 -8.55 -4.10
CA LEU A 83 9.39 -8.34 -2.68
C LEU A 83 8.58 -7.22 -2.05
N ALA A 84 7.89 -6.42 -2.84
CA ALA A 84 7.12 -5.29 -2.29
C ALA A 84 5.80 -5.79 -1.73
N PRO A 85 5.54 -5.57 -0.45
CA PRO A 85 4.24 -5.96 0.10
C PRO A 85 3.11 -5.15 -0.51
N ILE A 86 1.95 -5.77 -0.60
CA ILE A 86 0.76 -5.15 -1.17
C ILE A 86 -0.30 -5.09 -0.10
N ILE A 87 -0.81 -3.89 0.15
CA ILE A 87 -1.92 -3.65 1.06
C ILE A 87 -3.13 -3.31 0.21
N MET A 88 -4.19 -4.08 0.34
CA MET A 88 -5.42 -3.82 -0.41
C MET A 88 -6.38 -3.03 0.44
N LEU A 89 -6.96 -2.00 -0.14
CA LEU A 89 -7.98 -1.19 0.50
C LEU A 89 -9.30 -1.40 -0.19
N SER A 90 -10.38 -1.36 0.56
CA SER A 90 -11.69 -1.37 -0.07
C SER A 90 -12.75 -0.81 0.88
N GLY A 91 -13.69 -0.08 0.30
CA GLY A 91 -14.85 0.38 1.03
C GLY A 91 -15.94 -0.68 1.09
N ALA A 92 -15.80 -1.75 0.33
CA ALA A 92 -16.79 -2.82 0.30
C ALA A 92 -16.31 -3.98 1.14
N VAL A 93 -17.25 -4.79 1.61
CA VAL A 93 -16.89 -5.95 2.43
C VAL A 93 -16.77 -7.20 1.59
N ASP A 94 -17.24 -7.17 0.36
CA ASP A 94 -17.27 -8.37 -0.49
C ASP A 94 -16.09 -8.46 -1.42
N ILE A 95 -14.92 -8.62 -0.86
CA ILE A 95 -13.74 -8.87 -1.68
C ILE A 95 -13.63 -10.37 -1.88
N PRO A 96 -13.50 -10.85 -3.12
CA PRO A 96 -13.36 -12.29 -3.33
C PRO A 96 -12.13 -12.82 -2.61
N GLU A 97 -12.25 -13.99 -2.02
CA GLU A 97 -11.14 -14.61 -1.35
C GLU A 97 -9.94 -14.78 -2.26
N GLN A 98 -10.20 -15.00 -3.53
CA GLN A 98 -9.12 -15.17 -4.49
C GLN A 98 -8.26 -13.94 -4.62
N ALA A 99 -8.87 -12.76 -4.48
CA ALA A 99 -8.12 -11.53 -4.56
C ALA A 99 -7.19 -11.37 -3.37
N LEU A 100 -7.64 -11.83 -2.21
CA LEU A 100 -6.86 -11.67 -0.99
C LEU A 100 -5.62 -12.54 -0.97
N LYS A 101 -5.57 -13.57 -1.78
CA LYS A 101 -4.38 -14.41 -1.85
C LYS A 101 -3.18 -13.70 -2.44
N TRP A 102 -3.42 -12.62 -3.16
CA TRP A 102 -2.35 -11.91 -3.86
C TRP A 102 -1.83 -10.70 -3.08
N VAL A 103 -2.36 -10.47 -1.88
CA VAL A 103 -1.97 -9.31 -1.10
C VAL A 103 -1.48 -9.76 0.27
N ASP A 104 -0.76 -8.86 0.93
CA ASP A 104 -0.18 -9.15 2.23
C ASP A 104 -1.06 -8.67 3.36
N ALA A 105 -1.94 -7.72 3.10
CA ALA A 105 -2.85 -7.22 4.12
C ALA A 105 -4.06 -6.59 3.45
N PHE A 106 -5.16 -6.55 4.18
CA PHE A 106 -6.37 -5.90 3.73
C PHE A 106 -6.81 -4.90 4.80
N ILE A 107 -7.18 -3.70 4.37
CA ILE A 107 -7.67 -2.67 5.29
C ILE A 107 -8.97 -2.12 4.72
N ALA A 108 -10.02 -2.10 5.55
CA ALA A 108 -11.26 -1.44 5.17
C ALA A 108 -11.02 0.05 5.13
N LYS A 109 -11.59 0.74 4.14
CA LYS A 109 -11.31 2.16 3.97
C LYS A 109 -11.73 3.00 5.15
N ASP A 110 -12.75 2.59 5.88
CA ASP A 110 -13.16 3.34 7.06
C ASP A 110 -12.21 3.14 8.24
N CYS A 111 -11.25 2.22 8.14
CA CYS A 111 -10.24 2.01 9.16
C CYS A 111 -8.88 2.54 8.73
N LEU A 112 -8.83 3.26 7.62
CA LEU A 112 -7.57 3.66 7.03
C LEU A 112 -6.69 4.45 8.00
N ALA A 113 -7.28 5.44 8.66
CA ALA A 113 -6.50 6.33 9.51
C ALA A 113 -5.85 5.62 10.68
N SER A 114 -6.50 4.57 11.20
CA SER A 114 -5.97 3.88 12.37
C SER A 114 -5.10 2.69 12.03
N GLN A 115 -5.24 2.11 10.84
CA GLN A 115 -4.57 0.85 10.54
C GLN A 115 -3.46 0.96 9.51
N LEU A 116 -3.45 2.01 8.69
CA LEU A 116 -2.53 2.04 7.57
C LEU A 116 -1.07 2.11 8.01
N LEU A 117 -0.75 3.04 8.89
CA LEU A 117 0.63 3.20 9.33
C LEU A 117 1.16 1.96 10.07
N PRO A 118 0.41 1.40 11.02
CA PRO A 118 0.90 0.19 11.67
C PRO A 118 1.09 -0.96 10.68
N THR A 119 0.21 -1.07 9.70
CA THR A 119 0.34 -2.15 8.72
C THR A 119 1.57 -1.96 7.85
N ILE A 120 1.82 -0.73 7.41
CA ILE A 120 3.03 -0.45 6.63
C ILE A 120 4.28 -0.79 7.46
N ALA A 121 4.30 -0.37 8.71
CA ALA A 121 5.44 -0.64 9.57
C ALA A 121 5.66 -2.13 9.75
N GLN A 122 4.58 -2.88 9.92
CA GLN A 122 4.66 -4.29 10.12
C GLN A 122 5.19 -5.03 8.89
N LEU A 123 4.75 -4.60 7.72
CA LEU A 123 5.14 -5.30 6.50
C LEU A 123 6.49 -4.85 5.95
N TYR A 124 6.89 -3.63 6.22
CA TYR A 124 8.13 -3.11 5.66
C TYR A 124 9.16 -2.80 6.72
N GLY A 125 8.85 -1.84 7.57
CA GLY A 125 9.86 -1.22 8.40
C GLY A 125 10.52 -2.13 9.38
N TYR A 126 9.77 -2.94 10.07
CA TYR A 126 10.32 -3.80 11.08
C TYR A 126 10.66 -5.17 10.56
N GLY A 127 10.17 -5.49 9.39
CA GLY A 127 10.34 -6.83 8.88
C GLY A 127 11.78 -7.24 8.80
N SER A 128 12.62 -6.32 8.46
CA SER A 128 14.02 -6.65 8.29
C SER A 128 14.74 -6.82 9.62
N THR A 129 14.19 -6.30 10.69
CA THR A 129 14.89 -6.36 11.95
C THR A 129 14.28 -7.33 12.88
N SER A 130 13.51 -7.96 12.47
CA SER A 130 12.97 -8.86 13.31
C SER A 130 12.24 -8.40 14.37
N GLN A 131 11.82 -8.11 14.74
CA GLN A 131 11.21 -7.80 15.66
C GLN A 131 10.53 -8.48 16.33
N PRO A 132 10.47 -8.51 16.87
CA PRO A 132 10.05 -9.39 17.61
C PRO A 132 8.74 -9.51 17.91
N SER A 133 8.50 -9.33 18.00
CA SER A 133 7.61 -9.54 18.29
C SER A 133 6.68 -9.24 18.51
N CYS A 134 6.44 -9.08 18.41
CA CYS A 134 5.60 -8.82 18.58
C CYS A 134 4.86 -9.27 19.05
N ASP A 135 4.90 -9.54 19.20
CA ASP A 135 4.28 -10.02 19.63
C ASP A 135 3.90 -9.98 20.27
N ALA A 136 3.89 -9.69 20.35
CA ALA A 136 3.54 -9.76 21.00
C ALA A 136 3.05 -9.59 21.22
#